data_a7d6d3899304b26acd6d8d7da7aa32c0
#
_entry.id   a7d6d3899304b26acd6d8d7da7aa32c0
#
_cell.length_a   1.000
_cell.length_b   1.000
_cell.length_c   1.000
_cell.angle_alpha   90.00
_cell.angle_beta   90.00
_cell.angle_gamma   90.00
#
_symmetry.space_group_name_H-M   'P 1'
#
loop_
_entity.id
_entity.type
_entity.pdbx_description
1 polymer ?
#
loop_
_entity_poly.entity_id
_entity_poly.type
_entity_poly.pdbx_seq_one_letter_code
_entity_poly.pdbx_strand_id
1 'polypeptide(L)'
;ASERRLLLHAGGQSRRLPAYAPSGKVLTPIPVFRWERGQKLAQDLLSLQLPLYQKIMDAAPDSLHTMIVSGDVMIRNTQPLQPIPDADVVCYGLWLGPETARNHGVFVSSRQTPSVLKCMLQKPSVEKLGELLKDHYYLTDIGVWLLSDRAVKVLMSHKGEYDLYREFGGAMGTHPTLDDPEVRGLKVAVLPLPGGEFYHFGTSRELLSSTLAIQNLVNDQRRIMHLSRKPHPSIFIQNTIM
;
A
#
# COMPACT_ATOMS: atom_id res chain seq x y z
N ALA A 1 24.17 0.08 16.01
CA ALA A 1 23.15 0.07 14.99
C ALA A 1 21.88 0.62 15.62
N SER A 2 21.25 1.61 15.00
CA SER A 2 19.96 2.12 15.46
C SER A 2 18.89 1.06 15.25
N GLU A 3 17.97 0.99 16.19
CA GLU A 3 16.87 0.03 16.17
C GLU A 3 15.90 0.35 15.02
N ARG A 4 15.65 -0.62 14.14
CA ARG A 4 14.66 -0.50 13.07
C ARG A 4 13.28 -0.81 13.60
N ARG A 5 12.29 0.00 13.21
CA ARG A 5 10.92 -0.05 13.74
C ARG A 5 9.92 -0.24 12.61
N LEU A 6 8.96 -1.13 12.82
CA LEU A 6 7.80 -1.31 11.95
C LEU A 6 6.54 -0.87 12.71
N LEU A 7 5.89 0.17 12.23
CA LEU A 7 4.60 0.64 12.74
C LEU A 7 3.50 0.17 11.80
N LEU A 8 2.62 -0.68 12.30
CA LEU A 8 1.53 -1.26 11.54
C LEU A 8 0.21 -0.56 11.88
N HIS A 9 -0.40 0.09 10.90
CA HIS A 9 -1.74 0.67 11.04
C HIS A 9 -2.80 -0.43 10.96
N ALA A 10 -2.99 -1.16 12.05
CA ALA A 10 -3.96 -2.25 12.16
C ALA A 10 -5.31 -1.81 12.75
N GLY A 11 -5.42 -0.56 13.16
CA GLY A 11 -6.58 0.00 13.85
C GLY A 11 -7.76 0.33 12.94
N GLY A 12 -8.82 0.84 13.57
CA GLY A 12 -10.06 1.26 12.94
C GLY A 12 -11.22 0.35 13.29
N GLN A 13 -12.45 0.86 13.13
CA GLN A 13 -13.67 0.15 13.57
C GLN A 13 -14.07 -1.00 12.63
N SER A 14 -13.36 -1.21 11.53
CA SER A 14 -13.61 -2.26 10.52
C SER A 14 -15.07 -2.37 10.07
N ARG A 15 -15.82 -1.26 10.09
CA ARG A 15 -17.26 -1.24 9.77
C ARG A 15 -17.60 -1.84 8.41
N ARG A 16 -16.69 -1.71 7.44
CA ARG A 16 -16.86 -2.22 6.07
C ARG A 16 -16.41 -3.68 5.90
N LEU A 17 -15.77 -4.24 6.93
CA LEU A 17 -15.31 -5.63 6.99
C LEU A 17 -15.60 -6.21 8.40
N PRO A 18 -16.89 -6.33 8.78
CA PRO A 18 -17.28 -6.67 10.15
C PRO A 18 -16.85 -8.08 10.58
N ALA A 19 -16.73 -9.01 9.64
CA ALA A 19 -16.31 -10.37 9.91
C ALA A 19 -14.93 -10.47 10.59
N TYR A 20 -14.04 -9.51 10.33
CA TYR A 20 -12.68 -9.47 10.89
C TYR A 20 -12.45 -8.29 11.84
N ALA A 21 -13.52 -7.60 12.25
CA ALA A 21 -13.41 -6.51 13.22
C ALA A 21 -12.79 -6.94 14.56
N PRO A 22 -13.16 -8.11 15.15
CA PRO A 22 -12.61 -8.53 16.44
C PRO A 22 -11.11 -8.87 16.42
N SER A 23 -10.61 -9.45 15.32
CA SER A 23 -9.20 -9.86 15.18
C SER A 23 -8.30 -8.77 14.57
N GLY A 24 -8.92 -7.71 14.02
CA GLY A 24 -8.23 -6.73 13.20
C GLY A 24 -7.95 -7.25 11.78
N LYS A 25 -7.98 -6.35 10.79
CA LYS A 25 -7.82 -6.70 9.37
C LYS A 25 -6.47 -7.33 9.05
N VAL A 26 -5.44 -6.96 9.77
CA VAL A 26 -4.06 -7.43 9.58
C VAL A 26 -3.91 -8.94 9.81
N LEU A 27 -4.76 -9.54 10.64
CA LEU A 27 -4.81 -10.97 10.91
C LEU A 27 -5.86 -11.69 10.06
N THR A 28 -6.37 -11.05 9.01
CA THR A 28 -7.28 -11.71 8.06
C THR A 28 -6.62 -12.94 7.45
N PRO A 29 -7.19 -14.14 7.60
CA PRO A 29 -6.66 -15.34 6.96
C PRO A 29 -6.71 -15.21 5.45
N ILE A 30 -5.60 -15.48 4.78
CA ILE A 30 -5.50 -15.46 3.33
C ILE A 30 -5.24 -16.88 2.85
N PRO A 31 -6.25 -17.58 2.36
CA PRO A 31 -6.09 -18.93 1.85
C PRO A 31 -5.38 -18.91 0.49
N VAL A 32 -4.06 -19.04 0.50
CA VAL A 32 -3.24 -19.16 -0.71
C VAL A 32 -2.81 -20.61 -0.83
N PHE A 33 -3.30 -21.31 -1.84
CA PHE A 33 -2.88 -22.68 -2.12
C PHE A 33 -1.48 -22.71 -2.73
N ARG A 34 -0.56 -23.35 -2.05
CA ARG A 34 0.81 -23.62 -2.53
C ARG A 34 1.08 -25.11 -2.47
N TRP A 35 0.48 -25.86 -3.36
CA TRP A 35 0.62 -27.33 -3.43
C TRP A 35 2.07 -27.79 -3.46
N GLU A 36 2.93 -27.07 -4.18
CA GLU A 36 4.35 -27.42 -4.33
C GLU A 36 5.20 -27.18 -3.07
N ARG A 37 4.74 -26.33 -2.16
CA ARG A 37 5.50 -25.89 -0.98
C ARG A 37 4.83 -26.24 0.36
N GLY A 38 3.73 -26.98 0.31
CA GLY A 38 2.86 -27.18 1.47
C GLY A 38 2.05 -25.91 1.80
N GLN A 39 0.83 -26.12 2.26
CA GLN A 39 -0.05 -25.05 2.70
C GLN A 39 0.13 -24.80 4.20
N LYS A 40 0.40 -23.58 4.60
CA LYS A 40 0.29 -23.15 5.99
C LYS A 40 -1.14 -22.72 6.26
N LEU A 41 -1.88 -23.47 7.04
CA LEU A 41 -3.28 -23.17 7.39
C LEU A 41 -3.44 -21.87 8.18
N ALA A 42 -2.41 -21.45 8.90
CA ALA A 42 -2.39 -20.24 9.72
C ALA A 42 -1.80 -19.02 8.99
N GLN A 43 -1.91 -18.96 7.67
CA GLN A 43 -1.36 -17.86 6.89
C GLN A 43 -2.34 -16.69 6.91
N ASP A 44 -1.92 -15.57 7.48
CA ASP A 44 -2.66 -14.31 7.53
C ASP A 44 -2.00 -13.23 6.69
N LEU A 45 -2.67 -12.08 6.59
CA LEU A 45 -2.20 -10.94 5.81
C LEU A 45 -0.85 -10.43 6.31
N LEU A 46 -0.63 -10.34 7.61
CA LEU A 46 0.63 -9.90 8.21
C LEU A 46 1.78 -10.83 7.84
N SER A 47 1.62 -12.13 8.06
CA SER A 47 2.67 -13.12 7.77
C SER A 47 3.06 -13.15 6.29
N LEU A 48 2.14 -12.80 5.39
CA LEU A 48 2.43 -12.67 3.96
C LEU A 48 3.22 -11.41 3.62
N GLN A 49 3.03 -10.33 4.36
CA GLN A 49 3.64 -9.03 4.10
C GLN A 49 5.02 -8.86 4.73
N LEU A 50 5.28 -9.48 5.89
CA LEU A 50 6.54 -9.33 6.62
C LEU A 50 7.80 -9.53 5.77
N PRO A 51 7.89 -10.52 4.86
CA PRO A 51 9.07 -10.70 4.02
C PRO A 51 9.36 -9.52 3.09
N LEU A 52 8.33 -8.86 2.56
CA LEU A 52 8.51 -7.67 1.72
C LEU A 52 8.96 -6.48 2.56
N TYR A 53 8.35 -6.27 3.72
CA TYR A 53 8.74 -5.18 4.64
C TYR A 53 10.17 -5.34 5.10
N GLN A 54 10.59 -6.55 5.46
CA GLN A 54 11.98 -6.87 5.81
C GLN A 54 12.92 -6.54 4.64
N LYS A 55 12.59 -7.00 3.42
CA LYS A 55 13.39 -6.72 2.22
C LYS A 55 13.55 -5.23 1.96
N ILE A 56 12.51 -4.43 2.13
CA ILE A 56 12.55 -2.97 1.95
C ILE A 56 13.42 -2.34 3.05
N MET A 57 13.22 -2.74 4.30
CA MET A 57 14.00 -2.21 5.43
C MET A 57 15.49 -2.56 5.31
N ASP A 58 15.83 -3.76 4.84
CA ASP A 58 17.21 -4.17 4.65
C ASP A 58 17.91 -3.39 3.52
N ALA A 59 17.12 -2.96 2.52
CA ALA A 59 17.62 -2.12 1.43
C ALA A 59 17.64 -0.62 1.77
N ALA A 60 17.02 -0.20 2.87
CA ALA A 60 16.91 1.20 3.23
C ALA A 60 18.24 1.75 3.79
N PRO A 61 18.58 3.02 3.51
CA PRO A 61 19.67 3.73 4.17
C PRO A 61 19.52 3.72 5.70
N ASP A 62 20.65 3.80 6.40
CA ASP A 62 20.66 3.81 7.87
C ASP A 62 19.98 5.04 8.50
N SER A 63 19.69 6.07 7.72
CA SER A 63 18.91 7.22 8.15
C SER A 63 17.40 6.94 8.27
N LEU A 64 16.90 5.89 7.57
CA LEU A 64 15.48 5.52 7.52
C LEU A 64 15.20 4.35 8.47
N HIS A 65 14.92 4.66 9.73
CA HIS A 65 14.77 3.64 10.78
C HIS A 65 13.33 3.17 11.00
N THR A 66 12.34 3.96 10.61
CA THR A 66 10.94 3.66 10.89
C THR A 66 10.19 3.42 9.60
N MET A 67 9.51 2.29 9.50
CA MET A 67 8.58 1.99 8.44
C MET A 67 7.16 2.06 8.99
N ILE A 68 6.28 2.81 8.33
CA ILE A 68 4.83 2.81 8.58
C ILE A 68 4.16 2.07 7.45
N VAL A 69 3.29 1.12 7.78
CA VAL A 69 2.57 0.30 6.79
C VAL A 69 1.08 0.18 7.09
N SER A 70 0.28 0.09 6.03
CA SER A 70 -1.16 -0.18 6.15
C SER A 70 -1.41 -1.64 6.48
N GLY A 71 -2.35 -1.90 7.41
CA GLY A 71 -2.69 -3.24 7.88
C GLY A 71 -3.79 -3.96 7.10
N ASP A 72 -4.33 -3.33 6.05
CA ASP A 72 -5.42 -3.90 5.24
C ASP A 72 -5.06 -4.04 3.75
N VAL A 73 -3.77 -4.20 3.47
CA VAL A 73 -3.27 -4.37 2.11
C VAL A 73 -2.36 -5.59 2.01
N MET A 74 -2.35 -6.22 0.86
CA MET A 74 -1.32 -7.15 0.44
C MET A 74 -0.61 -6.58 -0.77
N ILE A 75 0.71 -6.48 -0.68
CA ILE A 75 1.56 -5.96 -1.73
C ILE A 75 2.48 -7.08 -2.18
N ARG A 76 2.59 -7.28 -3.47
CA ARG A 76 3.58 -8.16 -4.09
C ARG A 76 4.59 -7.32 -4.85
N ASN A 77 5.82 -7.77 -4.84
CA ASN A 77 6.90 -7.20 -5.61
C ASN A 77 7.56 -8.34 -6.40
N THR A 78 7.52 -8.25 -7.71
CA THR A 78 8.02 -9.29 -8.62
C THR A 78 9.37 -8.96 -9.26
N GLN A 79 9.88 -7.74 -9.03
CA GLN A 79 11.15 -7.27 -9.58
C GLN A 79 12.10 -6.82 -8.46
N PRO A 80 13.40 -6.69 -8.71
CA PRO A 80 14.33 -6.12 -7.76
C PRO A 80 13.92 -4.70 -7.32
N LEU A 81 14.15 -4.39 -6.05
CA LEU A 81 13.93 -3.03 -5.54
C LEU A 81 14.93 -2.06 -6.18
N GLN A 82 14.47 -0.85 -6.47
CA GLN A 82 15.34 0.24 -6.83
C GLN A 82 16.10 0.76 -5.61
N PRO A 83 17.27 1.41 -5.78
CA PRO A 83 17.97 2.07 -4.70
C PRO A 83 17.05 3.06 -3.97
N ILE A 84 17.02 2.98 -2.65
CA ILE A 84 16.23 3.88 -1.81
C ILE A 84 17.06 5.13 -1.53
N PRO A 85 16.60 6.33 -1.88
CA PRO A 85 17.36 7.55 -1.67
C PRO A 85 17.44 7.90 -0.17
N ASP A 86 18.51 8.59 0.20
CA ASP A 86 18.63 9.21 1.52
C ASP A 86 17.72 10.46 1.57
N ALA A 87 16.64 10.35 2.31
CA ALA A 87 15.61 11.37 2.48
C ALA A 87 15.01 11.27 3.89
N ASP A 88 14.22 12.27 4.30
CA ASP A 88 13.51 12.23 5.58
C ASP A 88 12.28 11.31 5.50
N VAL A 89 11.61 11.30 4.34
CA VAL A 89 10.45 10.45 4.08
C VAL A 89 10.59 9.83 2.69
N VAL A 90 10.40 8.51 2.60
CA VAL A 90 10.31 7.79 1.32
C VAL A 90 8.99 7.04 1.29
N CYS A 91 8.13 7.38 0.31
CA CYS A 91 6.85 6.74 0.11
C CYS A 91 6.88 5.82 -1.10
N TYR A 92 6.32 4.63 -0.97
CA TYR A 92 6.13 3.74 -2.12
C TYR A 92 4.74 3.92 -2.73
N GLY A 93 4.68 3.90 -4.04
CA GLY A 93 3.43 3.97 -4.79
C GLY A 93 3.40 3.07 -6.01
N LEU A 94 2.23 2.94 -6.60
CA LEU A 94 1.99 2.18 -7.83
C LEU A 94 1.26 3.00 -8.88
N TRP A 95 1.54 2.69 -10.14
CA TRP A 95 0.79 3.17 -11.29
C TRP A 95 -0.54 2.41 -11.38
N LEU A 96 -1.60 2.97 -10.81
CA LEU A 96 -2.95 2.40 -10.87
C LEU A 96 -3.88 3.33 -11.66
N GLY A 97 -4.85 2.74 -12.35
CA GLY A 97 -5.84 3.51 -13.10
C GLY A 97 -6.69 4.42 -12.20
N PRO A 98 -7.28 5.50 -12.75
CA PRO A 98 -8.04 6.49 -11.98
C PRO A 98 -9.16 5.90 -11.14
N GLU A 99 -9.85 4.88 -11.63
CA GLU A 99 -10.96 4.20 -10.91
C GLU A 99 -10.50 3.51 -9.61
N THR A 100 -9.27 3.03 -9.56
CA THR A 100 -8.68 2.47 -8.34
C THR A 100 -8.07 3.57 -7.48
N ALA A 101 -7.29 4.45 -8.09
CA ALA A 101 -6.55 5.52 -7.41
C ALA A 101 -7.46 6.49 -6.64
N ARG A 102 -8.70 6.74 -7.12
CA ARG A 102 -9.69 7.61 -6.46
C ARG A 102 -10.03 7.20 -5.02
N ASN A 103 -9.80 5.95 -4.66
CA ASN A 103 -10.10 5.43 -3.32
C ASN A 103 -8.94 5.57 -2.33
N HIS A 104 -7.78 6.02 -2.80
CA HIS A 104 -6.52 6.08 -2.05
C HIS A 104 -5.92 7.48 -2.05
N GLY A 105 -4.84 7.65 -1.30
CA GLY A 105 -3.95 8.78 -1.49
C GLY A 105 -3.19 8.67 -2.82
N VAL A 106 -2.82 9.79 -3.42
CA VAL A 106 -1.96 9.82 -4.60
C VAL A 106 -0.84 10.84 -4.45
N PHE A 107 0.35 10.44 -4.83
CA PHE A 107 1.54 11.28 -4.89
C PHE A 107 1.64 11.89 -6.29
N VAL A 108 1.62 13.19 -6.38
CA VAL A 108 1.68 13.94 -7.65
C VAL A 108 3.09 14.47 -7.88
N SER A 109 3.64 14.24 -9.06
CA SER A 109 4.96 14.73 -9.48
C SER A 109 4.86 15.41 -10.84
N SER A 110 5.73 16.39 -11.08
CA SER A 110 5.87 17.00 -12.41
C SER A 110 6.46 15.98 -13.39
N ARG A 111 6.07 16.07 -14.66
CA ARG A 111 6.69 15.27 -15.74
C ARG A 111 8.17 15.57 -15.93
N GLN A 112 8.60 16.80 -15.60
CA GLN A 112 10.00 17.23 -15.70
C GLN A 112 10.85 16.71 -14.54
N THR A 113 10.24 16.51 -13.37
CA THR A 113 10.92 16.04 -12.15
C THR A 113 10.12 14.93 -11.47
N PRO A 114 10.01 13.73 -12.10
CA PRO A 114 9.10 12.68 -11.66
C PRO A 114 9.46 12.07 -10.29
N SER A 115 10.70 12.19 -9.85
CA SER A 115 11.16 11.71 -8.53
C SER A 115 10.89 12.71 -7.40
N VAL A 116 10.48 13.95 -7.71
CA VAL A 116 10.21 14.99 -6.72
C VAL A 116 8.73 15.08 -6.46
N LEU A 117 8.33 14.88 -5.21
CA LEU A 117 6.94 15.03 -4.80
C LEU A 117 6.52 16.52 -4.93
N LYS A 118 5.47 16.78 -5.70
CA LYS A 118 4.82 18.08 -5.76
C LYS A 118 3.84 18.25 -4.61
N CYS A 119 2.89 17.31 -4.49
CA CYS A 119 1.91 17.26 -3.41
C CYS A 119 1.31 15.85 -3.28
N MET A 120 0.67 15.60 -2.16
CA MET A 120 -0.18 14.43 -1.96
C MET A 120 -1.65 14.85 -1.95
N LEU A 121 -2.50 14.11 -2.63
CA LEU A 121 -3.95 14.30 -2.66
C LEU A 121 -4.65 13.09 -2.02
N GLN A 122 -5.65 13.35 -1.19
CA GLN A 122 -6.44 12.28 -0.60
C GLN A 122 -7.74 12.07 -1.39
N LYS A 123 -7.92 10.86 -1.91
CA LYS A 123 -9.12 10.40 -2.61
C LYS A 123 -9.61 11.41 -3.69
N PRO A 124 -8.76 11.79 -4.63
CA PRO A 124 -9.14 12.72 -5.69
C PRO A 124 -10.20 12.08 -6.60
N SER A 125 -11.03 12.90 -7.24
CA SER A 125 -11.98 12.39 -8.22
C SER A 125 -11.30 11.87 -9.49
N VAL A 126 -11.99 11.03 -10.25
CA VAL A 126 -11.48 10.51 -11.54
C VAL A 126 -11.20 11.65 -12.52
N GLU A 127 -12.08 12.65 -12.55
CA GLU A 127 -11.93 13.84 -13.40
C GLU A 127 -10.65 14.60 -13.03
N LYS A 128 -10.40 14.79 -11.71
CA LYS A 128 -9.19 15.44 -11.22
C LYS A 128 -7.93 14.68 -11.58
N LEU A 129 -7.96 13.35 -11.49
CA LEU A 129 -6.84 12.49 -11.91
C LEU A 129 -6.61 12.59 -13.43
N GLY A 130 -7.68 12.63 -14.22
CA GLY A 130 -7.60 12.83 -15.67
C GLY A 130 -6.98 14.18 -16.06
N GLU A 131 -7.31 15.25 -15.34
CA GLU A 131 -6.71 16.56 -15.52
C GLU A 131 -5.22 16.56 -15.15
N LEU A 132 -4.86 15.95 -14.03
CA LEU A 132 -3.46 15.86 -13.59
C LEU A 132 -2.57 15.16 -14.61
N LEU A 133 -3.07 14.11 -15.26
CA LEU A 133 -2.29 13.35 -16.24
C LEU A 133 -1.92 14.15 -17.50
N LYS A 134 -2.46 15.35 -17.72
CA LYS A 134 -2.05 16.23 -18.83
C LYS A 134 -0.61 16.72 -18.63
N ASP A 135 -0.25 17.13 -17.41
CA ASP A 135 1.01 17.80 -17.10
C ASP A 135 1.83 17.13 -15.99
N HIS A 136 1.25 16.15 -15.29
CA HIS A 136 1.83 15.48 -14.14
C HIS A 136 1.79 13.98 -14.30
N TYR A 137 2.57 13.29 -13.45
CA TYR A 137 2.40 11.90 -13.12
C TYR A 137 1.79 11.78 -11.73
N TYR A 138 1.13 10.67 -11.45
CA TYR A 138 0.78 10.30 -10.08
C TYR A 138 1.12 8.83 -9.81
N LEU A 139 1.46 8.54 -8.56
CA LEU A 139 1.53 7.20 -8.02
C LEU A 139 0.47 7.06 -6.92
N THR A 140 -0.26 5.96 -6.94
CA THR A 140 -1.20 5.64 -5.87
C THR A 140 -0.43 5.17 -4.64
N ASP A 141 -0.71 5.76 -3.49
CA ASP A 141 -0.16 5.35 -2.21
C ASP A 141 -0.57 3.92 -1.88
N ILE A 142 0.41 3.07 -1.61
CA ILE A 142 0.20 1.67 -1.22
C ILE A 142 0.36 1.44 0.29
N GLY A 143 0.47 2.54 1.05
CA GLY A 143 0.57 2.49 2.49
C GLY A 143 1.90 1.93 3.00
N VAL A 144 3.02 2.21 2.33
CA VAL A 144 4.38 1.86 2.78
C VAL A 144 5.23 3.11 2.76
N TRP A 145 5.57 3.62 3.94
CA TRP A 145 6.36 4.83 4.12
C TRP A 145 7.56 4.55 5.01
N LEU A 146 8.74 5.00 4.60
CA LEU A 146 9.97 4.98 5.40
C LEU A 146 10.23 6.39 5.95
N LEU A 147 10.57 6.50 7.22
CA LEU A 147 10.78 7.76 7.91
C LEU A 147 12.13 7.78 8.62
N SER A 148 12.80 8.92 8.52
CA SER A 148 13.95 9.25 9.37
C SER A 148 13.50 9.59 10.81
N ASP A 149 14.43 9.58 11.75
CA ASP A 149 14.15 10.04 13.12
C ASP A 149 13.74 11.53 13.14
N ARG A 150 14.21 12.33 12.17
CA ARG A 150 13.77 13.71 12.01
C ARG A 150 12.28 13.77 11.62
N ALA A 151 11.86 13.00 10.63
CA ALA A 151 10.45 12.95 10.22
C ALA A 151 9.55 12.42 11.33
N VAL A 152 10.00 11.40 12.09
CA VAL A 152 9.26 10.88 13.25
C VAL A 152 9.12 11.95 14.33
N LYS A 153 10.16 12.74 14.62
CA LYS A 153 10.08 13.84 15.58
C LYS A 153 9.07 14.90 15.16
N VAL A 154 9.06 15.28 13.86
CA VAL A 154 8.07 16.23 13.33
C VAL A 154 6.67 15.65 13.46
N LEU A 155 6.46 14.39 13.08
CA LEU A 155 5.17 13.74 13.23
C LEU A 155 4.68 13.71 14.69
N MET A 156 5.58 13.45 15.64
CA MET A 156 5.28 13.37 17.08
C MET A 156 5.17 14.74 17.78
N SER A 157 5.59 15.85 17.15
CA SER A 157 5.46 17.19 17.70
C SER A 157 4.02 17.68 17.69
N HIS A 158 3.19 17.15 16.80
CA HIS A 158 1.78 17.49 16.68
C HIS A 158 0.97 16.91 17.85
N LYS A 159 0.15 17.75 18.48
CA LYS A 159 -0.67 17.37 19.63
C LYS A 159 -2.11 17.08 19.18
N GLY A 160 -2.73 16.10 19.84
CA GLY A 160 -4.12 15.71 19.56
C GLY A 160 -4.23 14.69 18.43
N GLU A 161 -5.40 14.66 17.79
CA GLU A 161 -5.60 13.83 16.60
C GLU A 161 -4.90 14.46 15.40
N TYR A 162 -3.97 13.74 14.80
CA TYR A 162 -3.20 14.16 13.64
C TYR A 162 -3.16 13.00 12.63
N ASP A 163 -3.76 13.21 11.47
CA ASP A 163 -3.89 12.18 10.43
C ASP A 163 -2.63 12.13 9.56
N LEU A 164 -1.97 10.96 9.57
CA LEU A 164 -0.76 10.73 8.79
C LEU A 164 -0.95 11.01 7.29
N TYR A 165 -2.05 10.59 6.72
CA TYR A 165 -2.26 10.69 5.27
C TYR A 165 -2.82 12.05 4.86
N ARG A 166 -3.76 12.57 5.63
CA ARG A 166 -4.47 13.81 5.31
C ARG A 166 -3.66 15.05 5.69
N GLU A 167 -3.13 15.07 6.91
CA GLU A 167 -2.45 16.24 7.46
C GLU A 167 -0.95 16.19 7.17
N PHE A 168 -0.23 15.20 7.66
CA PHE A 168 1.19 15.08 7.38
C PHE A 168 1.46 14.89 5.89
N GLY A 169 0.76 13.95 5.23
CA GLY A 169 0.87 13.72 3.79
C GLY A 169 0.48 14.95 2.97
N GLY A 170 -0.60 15.65 3.35
CA GLY A 170 -1.06 16.86 2.69
C GLY A 170 -0.10 18.04 2.79
N ALA A 171 0.77 18.05 3.81
CA ALA A 171 1.79 19.06 4.01
C ALA A 171 3.15 18.74 3.36
N MET A 172 3.32 17.52 2.80
CA MET A 172 4.53 17.13 2.10
C MET A 172 4.61 17.68 0.67
N GLY A 173 5.84 17.85 0.20
CA GLY A 173 6.15 18.18 -1.20
C GLY A 173 6.46 19.65 -1.43
N THR A 174 6.72 19.99 -2.71
CA THR A 174 7.13 21.35 -3.11
C THR A 174 5.97 22.33 -3.17
N HIS A 175 4.75 21.84 -3.39
CA HIS A 175 3.51 22.62 -3.45
C HIS A 175 2.42 21.88 -2.66
N PRO A 176 2.57 21.80 -1.32
CA PRO A 176 1.66 21.02 -0.49
C PRO A 176 0.23 21.61 -0.49
N THR A 177 -0.74 20.77 -0.18
CA THR A 177 -2.15 21.18 -0.05
C THR A 177 -2.47 21.78 1.31
N LEU A 178 -1.63 21.51 2.31
CA LEU A 178 -1.72 22.07 3.66
C LEU A 178 -0.42 22.79 4.00
N ASP A 179 -0.52 23.83 4.80
CA ASP A 179 0.63 24.59 5.25
C ASP A 179 1.11 24.12 6.63
N ASP A 180 2.23 23.42 6.63
CA ASP A 180 2.95 23.02 7.83
C ASP A 180 4.46 23.21 7.56
N PRO A 181 5.07 24.26 8.14
CA PRO A 181 6.46 24.59 7.89
C PRO A 181 7.46 23.50 8.32
N GLU A 182 7.14 22.74 9.38
CA GLU A 182 8.01 21.66 9.87
C GLU A 182 8.00 20.48 8.90
N VAL A 183 6.83 20.07 8.41
CA VAL A 183 6.67 19.00 7.41
C VAL A 183 7.24 19.43 6.06
N ARG A 184 7.00 20.69 5.64
CA ARG A 184 7.55 21.25 4.40
C ARG A 184 9.08 21.24 4.38
N GLY A 185 9.72 21.36 5.54
CA GLY A 185 11.18 21.30 5.69
C GLY A 185 11.78 19.89 5.51
N LEU A 186 10.96 18.84 5.39
CA LEU A 186 11.41 17.47 5.21
C LEU A 186 11.74 17.19 3.74
N LYS A 187 12.82 16.46 3.51
CA LYS A 187 13.16 15.92 2.18
C LYS A 187 12.31 14.68 1.92
N VAL A 188 11.44 14.75 0.92
CA VAL A 188 10.51 13.67 0.58
C VAL A 188 10.84 13.09 -0.80
N ALA A 189 10.89 11.76 -0.89
CA ALA A 189 11.01 11.03 -2.14
C ALA A 189 9.83 10.07 -2.31
N VAL A 190 9.41 9.88 -3.56
CA VAL A 190 8.37 8.91 -3.91
C VAL A 190 8.94 7.93 -4.91
N LEU A 191 8.80 6.63 -4.63
CA LEU A 191 9.33 5.56 -5.45
C LEU A 191 8.20 4.68 -5.99
N PRO A 192 8.21 4.33 -7.26
CA PRO A 192 7.39 3.25 -7.76
C PRO A 192 7.91 1.92 -7.21
N LEU A 193 7.02 1.03 -6.78
CA LEU A 193 7.39 -0.33 -6.42
C LEU A 193 7.51 -1.17 -7.71
N PRO A 194 8.72 -1.64 -8.09
CA PRO A 194 8.92 -2.32 -9.36
C PRO A 194 8.18 -3.66 -9.42
N GLY A 195 7.40 -3.88 -10.50
CA GLY A 195 6.57 -5.09 -10.62
C GLY A 195 5.61 -5.26 -9.47
N GLY A 196 5.15 -4.13 -8.90
CA GLY A 196 4.24 -4.11 -7.76
C GLY A 196 2.82 -4.48 -8.13
N GLU A 197 2.18 -5.26 -7.27
CA GLU A 197 0.76 -5.58 -7.31
C GLU A 197 0.14 -5.25 -5.96
N PHE A 198 -1.09 -4.78 -5.97
CA PHE A 198 -1.76 -4.25 -4.79
C PHE A 198 -3.15 -4.86 -4.64
N TYR A 199 -3.39 -5.47 -3.48
CA TYR A 199 -4.65 -6.10 -3.12
C TYR A 199 -5.15 -5.49 -1.82
N HIS A 200 -6.32 -4.85 -1.85
CA HIS A 200 -6.90 -4.17 -0.70
C HIS A 200 -7.94 -5.05 -0.03
N PHE A 201 -8.00 -5.00 1.30
CA PHE A 201 -8.91 -5.76 2.17
C PHE A 201 -9.75 -4.83 3.06
N GLY A 202 -10.11 -3.67 2.54
CA GLY A 202 -10.84 -2.65 3.27
C GLY A 202 -12.34 -2.94 3.47
N THR A 203 -12.93 -3.75 2.57
CA THR A 203 -14.36 -4.07 2.56
C THR A 203 -14.60 -5.56 2.33
N SER A 204 -15.81 -6.07 2.65
CA SER A 204 -16.18 -7.46 2.38
C SER A 204 -16.10 -7.81 0.88
N ARG A 205 -16.43 -6.88 0.00
CA ARG A 205 -16.31 -7.08 -1.46
C ARG A 205 -14.84 -7.21 -1.87
N GLU A 206 -13.98 -6.36 -1.35
CA GLU A 206 -12.54 -6.40 -1.63
C GLU A 206 -11.87 -7.65 -1.03
N LEU A 207 -12.34 -8.12 0.13
CA LEU A 207 -11.90 -9.41 0.67
C LEU A 207 -12.11 -10.53 -0.36
N LEU A 208 -13.31 -10.64 -0.94
CA LEU A 208 -13.63 -11.67 -1.93
C LEU A 208 -12.81 -11.50 -3.20
N SER A 209 -12.80 -10.31 -3.79
CA SER A 209 -12.11 -10.06 -5.06
C SER A 209 -10.59 -10.19 -4.93
N SER A 210 -10.00 -9.68 -3.86
CA SER A 210 -8.55 -9.77 -3.60
C SER A 210 -8.13 -11.21 -3.32
N THR A 211 -8.89 -11.95 -2.51
CA THR A 211 -8.59 -13.35 -2.23
C THR A 211 -8.66 -14.19 -3.51
N LEU A 212 -9.67 -14.01 -4.34
CA LEU A 212 -9.80 -14.70 -5.62
C LEU A 212 -8.63 -14.37 -6.55
N ALA A 213 -8.28 -13.09 -6.67
CA ALA A 213 -7.17 -12.65 -7.50
C ALA A 213 -5.84 -13.27 -7.05
N ILE A 214 -5.55 -13.27 -5.75
CA ILE A 214 -4.33 -13.86 -5.18
C ILE A 214 -4.28 -15.37 -5.41
N GLN A 215 -5.40 -16.07 -5.25
CA GLN A 215 -5.46 -17.51 -5.52
C GLN A 215 -5.19 -17.84 -6.99
N ASN A 216 -5.73 -17.05 -7.90
CA ASN A 216 -5.53 -17.24 -9.34
C ASN A 216 -4.08 -16.99 -9.78
N LEU A 217 -3.30 -16.22 -9.00
CA LEU A 217 -1.86 -16.07 -9.24
C LEU A 217 -1.06 -17.33 -8.93
N VAL A 218 -1.51 -18.09 -7.94
CA VAL A 218 -0.79 -19.29 -7.47
C VAL A 218 -1.25 -20.54 -8.21
N ASN A 219 -2.56 -20.67 -8.41
CA ASN A 219 -3.17 -21.82 -9.07
C ASN A 219 -4.35 -21.36 -9.94
N ASP A 220 -4.28 -21.63 -11.23
CA ASP A 220 -5.46 -21.51 -12.07
C ASP A 220 -6.47 -22.59 -11.65
N GLN A 221 -7.51 -22.20 -10.93
CA GLN A 221 -8.57 -23.09 -10.46
C GLN A 221 -9.20 -23.91 -11.60
N ARG A 222 -9.23 -23.34 -12.81
CA ARG A 222 -9.74 -24.02 -14.02
C ARG A 222 -8.88 -25.23 -14.39
N ARG A 223 -7.56 -25.16 -14.18
CA ARG A 223 -6.64 -26.28 -14.45
C ARG A 223 -6.78 -27.40 -13.43
N ILE A 224 -6.94 -27.04 -12.14
CA ILE A 224 -7.10 -28.05 -11.07
C ILE A 224 -8.41 -28.82 -11.23
N MET A 225 -9.47 -28.13 -11.63
CA MET A 225 -10.81 -28.71 -11.74
C MET A 225 -11.07 -29.34 -13.11
N HIS A 226 -10.12 -29.35 -14.04
CA HIS A 226 -10.28 -29.77 -15.45
C HIS A 226 -11.48 -29.13 -16.16
N LEU A 227 -11.86 -27.93 -15.76
CA LEU A 227 -13.07 -27.27 -16.25
C LEU A 227 -12.70 -26.06 -17.10
N SER A 228 -13.17 -26.05 -18.33
CA SER A 228 -13.11 -24.90 -19.26
C SER A 228 -14.07 -23.77 -18.84
N ARG A 229 -14.18 -23.46 -17.58
CA ARG A 229 -15.09 -22.43 -17.09
C ARG A 229 -14.48 -21.04 -17.31
N LYS A 230 -15.24 -20.20 -17.99
CA LYS A 230 -14.93 -18.77 -18.05
C LYS A 230 -15.23 -18.14 -16.67
N PRO A 231 -14.32 -17.37 -16.10
CA PRO A 231 -14.64 -16.64 -14.89
C PRO A 231 -15.76 -15.65 -15.16
N HIS A 232 -16.79 -15.67 -14.32
CA HIS A 232 -17.85 -14.67 -14.38
C HIS A 232 -17.47 -13.50 -13.46
N PRO A 233 -17.51 -12.25 -13.92
CA PRO A 233 -17.00 -11.11 -13.13
C PRO A 233 -17.77 -10.85 -11.83
N SER A 234 -19.01 -11.35 -11.73
CA SER A 234 -19.86 -11.21 -10.54
C SER A 234 -20.07 -12.50 -9.74
N ILE A 235 -19.42 -13.60 -10.13
CA ILE A 235 -19.52 -14.89 -9.44
C ILE A 235 -18.14 -15.30 -8.96
N PHE A 236 -17.98 -15.32 -7.64
CA PHE A 236 -16.78 -15.78 -6.98
C PHE A 236 -16.97 -17.24 -6.59
N ILE A 237 -16.52 -18.14 -7.47
CA ILE A 237 -16.58 -19.58 -7.22
C ILE A 237 -15.23 -20.03 -6.74
N GLN A 238 -15.19 -20.54 -5.53
CA GLN A 238 -14.01 -21.06 -4.90
C GLN A 238 -14.31 -22.46 -4.40
N ASN A 239 -13.67 -23.48 -5.00
CA ASN A 239 -13.85 -24.89 -4.62
C ASN A 239 -15.31 -25.36 -4.62
N THR A 240 -16.14 -24.76 -5.45
CA THR A 240 -17.55 -25.14 -5.60
C THR A 240 -17.75 -25.85 -6.93
N ILE A 241 -18.30 -27.05 -6.88
CA ILE A 241 -18.76 -27.79 -8.06
C ILE A 241 -20.22 -27.39 -8.27
N MET A 242 -20.54 -26.76 -9.39
CA MET A 242 -21.92 -26.52 -9.84
C MET A 242 -22.26 -27.48 -10.95
#